data_c411bf924254dcd6d2cc0d59824778cc
#
_entry.id   c411bf924254dcd6d2cc0d59824778cc
#
_cell.length_a   1.000
_cell.length_b   1.000
_cell.length_c   1.000
_cell.angle_alpha   90.00
_cell.angle_beta   90.00
_cell.angle_gamma   90.00
#
_symmetry.space_group_name_H-M   'P 1'
#
loop_
_entity.id
_entity.type
_entity.pdbx_description
1 polymer ?
#
loop_
_entity_poly.entity_id
_entity_poly.type
_entity_poly.pdbx_seq_one_letter_code
_entity_poly.pdbx_strand_id
1 'polypeptide(L)'
;MGYLRAHAAQPISTEHRRALANRPTALAILEQCNGVVFAPTAEPLECASATYRMGYGDAGPLVQQWSRWIRRRLTVVGLCWEDEYWFCVDDDGGCFVVGGHQSEACMRGPGTWVETIAALMDGVRLRPVLEPWTWSVVSYGETYRWWDRRVWRP
;
A
#
# COMPACT_ATOMS: atom_id res chain seq x y z
N MET A 1 -16.98 -7.68 9.74
CA MET A 1 -15.85 -7.48 8.81
C MET A 1 -15.28 -8.85 8.46
N GLY A 2 -15.51 -9.30 7.25
CA GLY A 2 -15.07 -10.61 6.80
C GLY A 2 -13.96 -10.47 5.74
N TYR A 3 -12.71 -10.74 6.14
CA TYR A 3 -11.64 -10.93 5.17
C TYR A 3 -11.44 -12.42 5.00
N LEU A 4 -11.44 -12.91 3.75
CA LEU A 4 -11.01 -14.27 3.48
C LEU A 4 -9.48 -14.31 3.61
N ARG A 5 -9.01 -14.89 4.70
CA ARG A 5 -7.64 -15.32 4.86
C ARG A 5 -7.46 -16.61 4.07
N ALA A 6 -7.12 -16.51 2.79
CA ALA A 6 -7.13 -17.67 1.89
C ALA A 6 -5.98 -18.66 2.14
N HIS A 7 -4.88 -18.24 2.79
CA HIS A 7 -3.72 -19.09 3.06
C HIS A 7 -3.12 -18.77 4.43
N ALA A 8 -2.53 -19.79 5.07
CA ALA A 8 -1.73 -19.59 6.27
C ALA A 8 -0.45 -18.78 5.95
N ALA A 9 0.01 -17.97 6.89
CA ALA A 9 1.28 -17.26 6.75
C ALA A 9 2.43 -18.25 6.51
N GLN A 10 3.30 -17.91 5.58
CA GLN A 10 4.47 -18.71 5.21
C GLN A 10 5.74 -18.10 5.82
N PRO A 11 6.74 -18.90 6.16
CA PRO A 11 8.03 -18.39 6.62
C PRO A 11 8.66 -17.46 5.57
N ILE A 12 9.28 -16.39 6.02
CA ILE A 12 10.07 -15.52 5.16
C ILE A 12 11.39 -16.25 4.83
N SER A 13 11.79 -16.23 3.56
CA SER A 13 13.05 -16.82 3.13
C SER A 13 14.26 -16.14 3.80
N THR A 14 15.36 -16.87 3.92
CA THR A 14 16.62 -16.33 4.46
C THR A 14 17.14 -15.14 3.65
N GLU A 15 16.95 -15.18 2.33
CA GLU A 15 17.32 -14.09 1.43
C GLU A 15 16.49 -12.83 1.72
N HIS A 16 15.19 -12.96 1.82
CA HIS A 16 14.31 -11.84 2.14
C HIS A 16 14.57 -11.30 3.55
N ARG A 17 14.88 -12.16 4.54
CA ARG A 17 15.28 -11.68 5.87
C ARG A 17 16.56 -10.83 5.81
N ARG A 18 17.54 -11.20 5.00
CA ARG A 18 18.76 -10.39 4.81
C ARG A 18 18.45 -9.05 4.15
N ALA A 19 17.61 -9.05 3.11
CA ALA A 19 17.18 -7.83 2.43
C ALA A 19 16.43 -6.88 3.38
N LEU A 20 15.68 -7.42 4.33
CA LEU A 20 14.87 -6.69 5.31
C LEU A 20 15.58 -6.40 6.64
N ALA A 21 16.87 -6.74 6.77
CA ALA A 21 17.61 -6.62 8.05
C ALA A 21 17.61 -5.19 8.62
N ASN A 22 17.57 -4.17 7.77
CA ASN A 22 17.49 -2.76 8.15
C ASN A 22 16.07 -2.16 7.95
N ARG A 23 15.04 -3.01 7.91
CA ARG A 23 13.62 -2.68 7.71
C ARG A 23 12.75 -3.37 8.75
N PRO A 24 12.92 -3.09 10.04
CA PRO A 24 12.28 -3.86 11.11
C PRO A 24 10.75 -3.84 11.03
N THR A 25 10.15 -2.72 10.64
CA THR A 25 8.71 -2.59 10.48
C THR A 25 8.17 -3.51 9.39
N ALA A 26 8.77 -3.50 8.20
CA ALA A 26 8.39 -4.37 7.11
C ALA A 26 8.61 -5.85 7.45
N LEU A 27 9.72 -6.18 8.10
CA LEU A 27 10.00 -7.54 8.56
C LEU A 27 8.93 -8.03 9.53
N ALA A 28 8.58 -7.24 10.54
CA ALA A 28 7.56 -7.59 11.52
C ALA A 28 6.17 -7.82 10.90
N ILE A 29 5.80 -7.03 9.89
CA ILE A 29 4.55 -7.25 9.14
C ILE A 29 4.61 -8.57 8.39
N LEU A 30 5.67 -8.82 7.64
CA LEU A 30 5.80 -10.02 6.83
C LEU A 30 5.94 -11.30 7.69
N GLU A 31 6.52 -11.23 8.88
CA GLU A 31 6.51 -12.35 9.83
C GLU A 31 5.10 -12.78 10.22
N GLN A 32 4.13 -11.86 10.21
CA GLN A 32 2.74 -12.13 10.54
C GLN A 32 1.90 -12.58 9.34
N CYS A 33 2.22 -12.14 8.12
CA CYS A 33 1.31 -12.29 6.98
C CYS A 33 1.97 -12.63 5.63
N ASN A 34 3.25 -12.99 5.59
CA ASN A 34 3.91 -13.39 4.33
C ASN A 34 3.15 -14.55 3.66
N GLY A 35 2.84 -14.41 2.38
CA GLY A 35 2.07 -15.38 1.61
C GLY A 35 0.54 -15.35 1.85
N VAL A 36 0.07 -14.55 2.82
CA VAL A 36 -1.37 -14.38 3.06
C VAL A 36 -2.00 -13.60 1.93
N VAL A 37 -3.17 -14.04 1.49
CA VAL A 37 -4.00 -13.34 0.50
C VAL A 37 -5.20 -12.72 1.20
N PHE A 38 -5.37 -11.43 1.04
CA PHE A 38 -6.54 -10.69 1.47
C PHE A 38 -7.42 -10.41 0.25
N ALA A 39 -8.67 -10.85 0.32
CA ALA A 39 -9.66 -10.64 -0.73
C ALA A 39 -10.93 -10.03 -0.15
N PRO A 40 -11.59 -9.12 -0.87
CA PRO A 40 -12.87 -8.55 -0.45
C PRO A 40 -13.95 -9.64 -0.40
N THR A 41 -14.82 -9.59 0.61
CA THR A 41 -15.92 -10.54 0.79
C THR A 41 -17.29 -9.90 0.70
N ALA A 42 -17.34 -8.58 0.52
CA ALA A 42 -18.57 -7.80 0.43
C ALA A 42 -18.47 -6.75 -0.68
N GLU A 43 -19.60 -6.17 -1.03
CA GLU A 43 -19.65 -5.02 -1.95
C GLU A 43 -18.84 -3.85 -1.38
N PRO A 44 -18.03 -3.18 -2.23
CA PRO A 44 -17.21 -2.07 -1.79
C PRO A 44 -18.03 -0.86 -1.40
N LEU A 45 -17.58 -0.10 -0.39
CA LEU A 45 -18.31 1.05 0.16
C LEU A 45 -18.21 2.30 -0.72
N GLU A 46 -17.01 2.63 -1.22
CA GLU A 46 -16.74 3.91 -1.88
C GLU A 46 -16.00 3.76 -3.22
N CYS A 47 -15.16 2.76 -3.35
CA CYS A 47 -14.35 2.50 -4.55
C CYS A 47 -14.11 1.00 -4.72
N ALA A 48 -13.70 0.58 -5.92
CA ALA A 48 -13.36 -0.81 -6.17
C ALA A 48 -12.34 -1.34 -5.17
N SER A 49 -12.57 -2.52 -4.66
CA SER A 49 -11.64 -3.29 -3.83
C SER A 49 -10.91 -4.34 -4.67
N ALA A 50 -9.73 -4.72 -4.26
CA ALA A 50 -8.88 -5.65 -4.99
C ALA A 50 -8.24 -6.68 -4.07
N THR A 51 -7.74 -7.77 -4.66
CA THR A 51 -7.06 -8.83 -3.92
C THR A 51 -5.58 -8.51 -3.73
N TYR A 52 -5.10 -8.53 -2.50
CA TYR A 52 -3.70 -8.32 -2.15
C TYR A 52 -3.04 -9.59 -1.65
N ARG A 53 -1.89 -9.93 -2.23
CA ARG A 53 -0.99 -10.96 -1.71
C ARG A 53 0.13 -10.27 -0.92
N MET A 54 0.29 -10.65 0.34
CA MET A 54 1.38 -10.15 1.18
C MET A 54 2.67 -10.90 0.88
N GLY A 55 3.76 -10.16 0.77
CA GLY A 55 5.09 -10.70 0.46
C GLY A 55 6.09 -9.59 0.19
N TYR A 56 7.38 -9.87 0.45
CA TYR A 56 8.44 -8.95 0.07
C TYR A 56 8.56 -8.90 -1.45
N GLY A 57 8.66 -7.69 -1.97
CA GLY A 57 8.90 -7.44 -3.39
C GLY A 57 9.98 -6.37 -3.59
N ASP A 58 10.63 -6.42 -4.74
CA ASP A 58 11.55 -5.38 -5.12
C ASP A 58 10.80 -4.07 -5.37
N ALA A 59 11.32 -3.00 -4.79
CA ALA A 59 10.83 -1.66 -5.04
C ALA A 59 11.21 -1.27 -6.47
N GLY A 60 10.27 -1.37 -7.39
CA GLY A 60 10.45 -0.88 -8.75
C GLY A 60 10.72 0.64 -8.80
N PRO A 61 11.07 1.17 -9.99
CA PRO A 61 11.42 2.59 -10.15
C PRO A 61 10.38 3.55 -9.58
N LEU A 62 9.10 3.22 -9.72
CA LEU A 62 7.99 4.04 -9.24
C LEU A 62 7.96 4.15 -7.70
N VAL A 63 8.12 3.02 -6.99
CA VAL A 63 8.17 3.01 -5.51
C VAL A 63 9.39 3.80 -5.01
N GLN A 64 10.53 3.66 -5.69
CA GLN A 64 11.75 4.42 -5.37
C GLN A 64 11.57 5.92 -5.60
N GLN A 65 10.87 6.30 -6.67
CA GLN A 65 10.56 7.68 -6.98
C GLN A 65 9.66 8.30 -5.90
N TRP A 66 8.58 7.64 -5.54
CA TRP A 66 7.69 8.08 -4.47
C TRP A 66 8.40 8.13 -3.12
N SER A 67 9.26 7.16 -2.79
CA SER A 67 10.10 7.21 -1.58
C SER A 67 10.89 8.52 -1.48
N ARG A 68 11.50 8.95 -2.58
CA ARG A 68 12.25 10.22 -2.64
C ARG A 68 11.35 11.43 -2.49
N TRP A 69 10.21 11.43 -3.18
CA TRP A 69 9.28 12.58 -3.18
C TRP A 69 8.65 12.83 -1.82
N ILE A 70 8.21 11.76 -1.15
CA ILE A 70 7.62 11.88 0.19
C ILE A 70 8.68 11.88 1.32
N ARG A 71 9.97 11.75 0.97
CA ARG A 71 11.11 11.66 1.90
C ARG A 71 10.94 10.56 2.95
N ARG A 72 10.41 9.42 2.53
CA ARG A 72 10.20 8.25 3.38
C ARG A 72 10.68 7.01 2.65
N ARG A 73 11.33 6.13 3.36
CA ARG A 73 11.86 4.90 2.81
C ARG A 73 10.76 3.84 2.74
N LEU A 74 10.18 3.66 1.55
CA LEU A 74 9.13 2.67 1.32
C LEU A 74 9.71 1.28 1.09
N THR A 75 9.09 0.28 1.69
CA THR A 75 9.37 -1.14 1.48
C THR A 75 8.10 -1.84 1.02
N VAL A 76 8.18 -2.59 -0.07
CA VAL A 76 7.06 -3.37 -0.60
C VAL A 76 6.81 -4.57 0.32
N VAL A 77 5.59 -4.70 0.81
CA VAL A 77 5.13 -5.79 1.68
C VAL A 77 3.90 -6.51 1.14
N GLY A 78 3.42 -6.11 -0.03
CA GLY A 78 2.30 -6.75 -0.69
C GLY A 78 2.09 -6.24 -2.11
N LEU A 79 1.33 -7.00 -2.89
CA LEU A 79 1.05 -6.72 -4.28
C LEU A 79 -0.40 -7.06 -4.61
N CYS A 80 -1.07 -6.16 -5.31
CA CYS A 80 -2.29 -6.43 -6.06
C CYS A 80 -1.91 -6.67 -7.53
N TRP A 81 -2.11 -7.88 -8.02
CA TRP A 81 -1.75 -8.26 -9.39
C TRP A 81 -2.68 -7.71 -10.46
N GLU A 82 -3.95 -7.53 -10.11
CA GLU A 82 -4.99 -7.13 -11.07
C GLU A 82 -4.80 -5.70 -11.56
N ASP A 83 -4.34 -4.81 -10.66
CA ASP A 83 -4.21 -3.38 -10.93
C ASP A 83 -2.76 -2.85 -10.81
N GLU A 84 -1.78 -3.73 -10.67
CA GLU A 84 -0.35 -3.38 -10.54
C GLU A 84 -0.07 -2.39 -9.39
N TYR A 85 -0.78 -2.53 -8.26
CA TYR A 85 -0.53 -1.76 -7.05
C TYR A 85 0.43 -2.47 -6.10
N TRP A 86 1.38 -1.72 -5.57
CA TRP A 86 2.27 -2.17 -4.50
C TRP A 86 1.80 -1.65 -3.15
N PHE A 87 1.59 -2.56 -2.22
CA PHE A 87 1.35 -2.21 -0.83
C PHE A 87 2.69 -2.03 -0.13
N CYS A 88 2.96 -0.81 0.33
CA CYS A 88 4.24 -0.39 0.89
C CYS A 88 4.08 0.07 2.33
N VAL A 89 5.15 -0.06 3.10
CA VAL A 89 5.25 0.48 4.45
C VAL A 89 6.52 1.31 4.59
N ASP A 90 6.46 2.42 5.32
CA ASP A 90 7.64 3.17 5.71
C ASP A 90 8.23 2.66 7.04
N ASP A 91 9.38 3.20 7.44
CA ASP A 91 10.06 2.78 8.68
C ASP A 91 9.28 3.13 9.95
N ASP A 92 8.38 4.12 9.89
CA ASP A 92 7.52 4.56 10.99
C ASP A 92 6.19 3.79 11.06
N GLY A 93 5.97 2.83 10.17
CA GLY A 93 4.72 2.04 10.09
C GLY A 93 3.63 2.69 9.25
N GLY A 94 3.93 3.79 8.58
CA GLY A 94 3.03 4.42 7.63
C GLY A 94 2.81 3.55 6.39
N CYS A 95 1.55 3.36 5.98
CA CYS A 95 1.20 2.51 4.86
C CYS A 95 0.85 3.33 3.62
N PHE A 96 1.31 2.85 2.47
CA PHE A 96 1.11 3.49 1.17
C PHE A 96 0.73 2.45 0.13
N VAL A 97 -0.09 2.85 -0.81
CA VAL A 97 -0.38 2.09 -2.03
C VAL A 97 0.16 2.88 -3.20
N VAL A 98 1.06 2.27 -3.97
CA VAL A 98 1.78 2.91 -5.07
C VAL A 98 1.50 2.18 -6.36
N GLY A 99 1.23 2.91 -7.43
CA GLY A 99 1.00 2.34 -8.75
C GLY A 99 -0.45 2.42 -9.21
N GLY A 100 -0.78 1.62 -10.19
CA GLY A 100 -2.10 1.52 -10.81
C GLY A 100 -2.01 1.48 -12.33
N HIS A 101 -2.94 0.76 -12.93
CA HIS A 101 -2.94 0.41 -14.35
C HIS A 101 -2.92 1.62 -15.32
N GLN A 102 -3.31 2.81 -14.86
CA GLN A 102 -3.35 4.04 -15.67
C GLN A 102 -2.80 5.28 -14.96
N SER A 103 -2.27 5.15 -13.76
CA SER A 103 -1.75 6.28 -13.01
C SER A 103 -0.55 5.89 -12.16
N GLU A 104 0.48 6.68 -12.20
CA GLU A 104 1.64 6.56 -11.30
C GLU A 104 1.30 7.12 -9.90
N ALA A 105 0.12 6.80 -9.38
CA ALA A 105 -0.41 7.38 -8.17
C ALA A 105 0.24 6.81 -6.90
N CYS A 106 0.22 7.61 -5.85
CA CYS A 106 0.51 7.17 -4.49
C CYS A 106 -0.64 7.57 -3.57
N MET A 107 -1.05 6.66 -2.71
CA MET A 107 -2.13 6.88 -1.75
C MET A 107 -1.66 6.49 -0.35
N ARG A 108 -2.04 7.28 0.64
CA ARG A 108 -1.74 7.04 2.05
C ARG A 108 -2.90 6.33 2.73
N GLY A 109 -2.63 5.17 3.33
CA GLY A 109 -3.60 4.43 4.14
C GLY A 109 -3.85 5.06 5.50
N PRO A 110 -4.99 4.78 6.12
CA PRO A 110 -5.25 5.17 7.51
C PRO A 110 -4.43 4.31 8.48
N GLY A 111 -3.89 4.92 9.53
CA GLY A 111 -3.31 4.23 10.68
C GLY A 111 -2.29 3.13 10.37
N THR A 112 -2.50 1.96 10.97
CA THR A 112 -1.65 0.78 10.86
C THR A 112 -1.83 0.02 9.55
N TRP A 113 -0.96 -0.97 9.28
CA TRP A 113 -1.10 -1.84 8.11
C TRP A 113 -2.41 -2.65 8.13
N VAL A 114 -2.88 -3.07 9.30
CA VAL A 114 -4.15 -3.80 9.44
C VAL A 114 -5.33 -2.92 9.07
N GLU A 115 -5.36 -1.68 9.57
CA GLU A 115 -6.41 -0.71 9.24
C GLU A 115 -6.39 -0.34 7.76
N THR A 116 -5.20 -0.24 7.16
CA THR A 116 -5.07 0.04 5.72
C THR A 116 -5.56 -1.13 4.87
N ILE A 117 -5.20 -2.37 5.20
CA ILE A 117 -5.75 -3.56 4.52
C ILE A 117 -7.27 -3.62 4.69
N ALA A 118 -7.78 -3.34 5.89
CA ALA A 118 -9.21 -3.25 6.14
C ALA A 118 -9.90 -2.26 5.21
N ALA A 119 -9.36 -1.04 5.13
CA ALA A 119 -9.90 -0.01 4.23
C ALA A 119 -9.88 -0.43 2.75
N LEU A 120 -8.81 -1.10 2.30
CA LEU A 120 -8.71 -1.62 0.94
C LEU A 120 -9.75 -2.72 0.67
N MET A 121 -9.98 -3.62 1.63
CA MET A 121 -10.95 -4.71 1.49
C MET A 121 -12.40 -4.20 1.53
N ASP A 122 -12.66 -3.19 2.34
CA ASP A 122 -13.97 -2.56 2.43
C ASP A 122 -14.23 -1.56 1.26
N GLY A 123 -13.25 -1.33 0.40
CA GLY A 123 -13.35 -0.36 -0.70
C GLY A 123 -13.48 1.08 -0.21
N VAL A 124 -12.83 1.42 0.89
CA VAL A 124 -12.74 2.79 1.41
C VAL A 124 -11.62 3.54 0.70
N ARG A 125 -11.90 4.78 0.29
CA ARG A 125 -10.91 5.61 -0.41
C ARG A 125 -9.74 5.97 0.50
N LEU A 126 -8.53 5.71 0.03
CA LEU A 126 -7.31 6.17 0.67
C LEU A 126 -7.05 7.65 0.34
N ARG A 127 -6.18 8.29 1.11
CA ARG A 127 -5.84 9.70 0.92
C ARG A 127 -4.82 9.85 -0.21
N PRO A 128 -5.12 10.57 -1.31
CA PRO A 128 -4.15 10.81 -2.38
C PRO A 128 -2.94 11.57 -1.87
N VAL A 129 -1.78 11.25 -2.41
CA VAL A 129 -0.51 11.94 -2.18
C VAL A 129 -0.20 12.76 -3.41
N LEU A 130 0.12 14.05 -3.25
CA LEU A 130 0.54 14.91 -4.36
C LEU A 130 2.02 14.73 -4.68
N GLU A 131 2.34 14.74 -5.95
CA GLU A 131 3.71 14.95 -6.41
C GLU A 131 4.21 16.35 -5.97
N PRO A 132 5.51 16.52 -5.66
CA PRO A 132 6.02 17.76 -5.08
C PRO A 132 5.78 19.05 -5.86
N TRP A 133 5.60 18.93 -7.18
CA TRP A 133 5.42 20.08 -8.10
C TRP A 133 4.02 20.18 -8.69
N THR A 134 3.08 19.35 -8.25
CA THR A 134 1.71 19.40 -8.73
C THR A 134 0.79 20.12 -7.73
N TRP A 135 -0.22 20.79 -8.26
CA TRP A 135 -1.25 21.47 -7.46
C TRP A 135 -2.51 20.62 -7.29
N SER A 136 -2.58 19.52 -8.03
CA SER A 136 -3.72 18.62 -8.00
C SER A 136 -3.34 17.21 -8.43
N VAL A 137 -4.14 16.24 -8.01
CA VAL A 137 -4.06 14.84 -8.45
C VAL A 137 -5.45 14.35 -8.78
N VAL A 138 -5.56 13.52 -9.81
CA VAL A 138 -6.80 12.79 -10.11
C VAL A 138 -6.71 11.42 -9.47
N SER A 139 -7.68 11.08 -8.62
CA SER A 139 -7.78 9.78 -7.98
C SER A 139 -9.25 9.43 -7.77
N TYR A 140 -9.62 8.17 -7.91
CA TYR A 140 -11.01 7.72 -7.79
C TYR A 140 -12.01 8.48 -8.68
N GLY A 141 -11.55 8.95 -9.85
CA GLY A 141 -12.39 9.76 -10.75
C GLY A 141 -12.65 11.21 -10.31
N GLU A 142 -12.02 11.66 -9.24
CA GLU A 142 -12.13 13.03 -8.71
C GLU A 142 -10.79 13.77 -8.79
N THR A 143 -10.85 15.10 -8.91
CA THR A 143 -9.66 15.96 -8.83
C THR A 143 -9.51 16.50 -7.41
N TYR A 144 -8.42 16.14 -6.77
CA TYR A 144 -8.02 16.63 -5.45
C TYR A 144 -6.98 17.73 -5.61
N ARG A 145 -7.22 18.88 -4.98
CA ARG A 145 -6.30 20.02 -5.04
C ARG A 145 -5.41 20.07 -3.80
N TRP A 146 -4.29 20.78 -3.88
CA TRP A 146 -3.31 20.84 -2.80
C TRP A 146 -3.86 21.32 -1.45
N TRP A 147 -4.93 22.11 -1.43
CA TRP A 147 -5.61 22.58 -0.22
C TRP A 147 -6.73 21.64 0.27
N ASP A 148 -7.03 20.57 -0.45
CA ASP A 148 -8.04 19.59 -0.03
C ASP A 148 -7.54 18.84 1.22
N ARG A 149 -8.36 18.82 2.26
CA ARG A 149 -8.04 18.12 3.52
C ARG A 149 -7.91 16.62 3.34
N ARG A 150 -8.46 16.05 2.28
CA ARG A 150 -8.37 14.63 1.94
C ARG A 150 -7.01 14.28 1.33
N VAL A 151 -6.23 15.23 0.88
CA VAL A 151 -4.86 15.02 0.40
C VAL A 151 -3.93 14.79 1.59
N TRP A 152 -3.12 13.75 1.50
CA TRP A 152 -2.05 13.55 2.47
C TRP A 152 -0.81 14.37 2.07
N ARG A 153 -0.18 14.93 3.08
CA ARG A 153 1.06 15.73 2.92
C ARG A 153 2.13 15.15 3.83
N PRO A 154 3.37 14.99 3.32
CA PRO A 154 4.51 14.52 4.12
C PRO A 154 4.92 15.50 5.20
#